data_71d07e3fc3d085c50fa106ba0e953856
#
_entry.id   71d07e3fc3d085c50fa106ba0e953856
#
_cell.length_a   1.000
_cell.length_b   1.000
_cell.length_c   1.000
_cell.angle_alpha   90.00
_cell.angle_beta   90.00
_cell.angle_gamma   90.00
#
_symmetry.space_group_name_H-M   'P 1'
#
loop_
_entity.id
_entity.type
_entity.pdbx_description
1 polymer ?
#
loop_
_entity_poly.entity_id
_entity_poly.type
_entity_poly.pdbx_seq_one_letter_code
_entity_poly.pdbx_strand_id
1 'polypeptide(L)'
;MMSDFKPHLDALGDSGAGEQWEESFFPATTKKIPGLATKSRTWVDKVLLNPVLGGIADFALTRCTKTTISQPGQWSTCKPEINLCGLLEIHPGGQRQDLHRDDALFHQKVAGTEEWTPRREHSIVTLLALSKVTAVNGGTLVIPESHLKGDDIPPPVYEDCLTVEMEAGDCIVIFGSTYHAGGTNQTKVGEPNSVRTMCVTGYKVGYLKQEENQYLQHNIEEIKKLPIAAQKILGWDLAIPYMGYVNWLHPLLTLGHDPKGVPQDDDLFYDRQQDSVVVAI
;
A
#
# COMPACT_ATOMS: atom_id res chain seq x y z
N MET A 1 17.30 6.37 3.82
CA MET A 1 16.39 5.21 3.69
C MET A 1 17.19 3.90 3.54
N MET A 2 18.04 3.71 2.52
CA MET A 2 18.84 2.46 2.43
C MET A 2 19.70 2.20 3.67
N SER A 3 20.28 3.25 4.28
CA SER A 3 21.02 3.13 5.55
C SER A 3 20.19 2.57 6.70
N ASP A 4 18.89 2.88 6.74
CA ASP A 4 17.99 2.38 7.78
C ASP A 4 17.70 0.89 7.59
N PHE A 5 17.61 0.44 6.33
CA PHE A 5 17.29 -0.95 6.00
C PHE A 5 18.50 -1.89 6.00
N LYS A 6 19.71 -1.33 5.81
CA LYS A 6 20.94 -2.17 5.72
C LYS A 6 21.11 -3.15 6.88
N PRO A 7 20.95 -2.77 8.16
CA PRO A 7 21.08 -3.73 9.27
C PRO A 7 20.08 -4.89 9.18
N HIS A 8 18.89 -4.63 8.67
CA HIS A 8 17.85 -5.65 8.50
C HIS A 8 18.15 -6.58 7.31
N LEU A 9 18.68 -6.05 6.20
CA LEU A 9 19.14 -6.85 5.06
C LEU A 9 20.33 -7.73 5.43
N ASP A 10 21.30 -7.17 6.17
CA ASP A 10 22.48 -7.92 6.63
C ASP A 10 22.09 -9.08 7.57
N ALA A 11 21.05 -8.89 8.39
CA ALA A 11 20.54 -9.91 9.29
C ALA A 11 19.85 -11.10 8.58
N LEU A 12 19.37 -10.90 7.35
CA LEU A 12 18.77 -11.98 6.54
C LEU A 12 19.82 -12.92 5.93
N GLY A 13 21.10 -12.54 5.90
CA GLY A 13 22.15 -13.33 5.29
C GLY A 13 21.94 -13.61 3.79
N ASP A 14 22.51 -14.70 3.29
CA ASP A 14 22.38 -15.10 1.88
C ASP A 14 21.10 -15.87 1.59
N SER A 15 20.46 -16.45 2.60
CA SER A 15 19.13 -17.07 2.49
C SER A 15 18.07 -15.98 2.67
N GLY A 16 17.57 -15.43 1.60
CA GLY A 16 16.76 -14.23 1.53
C GLY A 16 15.40 -14.23 2.24
N ALA A 17 14.97 -15.35 2.80
CA ALA A 17 13.70 -15.42 3.52
C ALA A 17 13.75 -16.53 4.52
N GLY A 18 13.33 -16.29 5.75
CA GLY A 18 12.94 -17.35 6.67
C GLY A 18 11.84 -18.23 6.08
N GLU A 19 11.47 -19.30 6.74
CA GLU A 19 10.34 -20.16 6.37
C GLU A 19 9.09 -19.29 6.08
N GLN A 20 8.70 -19.21 4.81
CA GLN A 20 7.58 -18.38 4.38
C GLN A 20 6.61 -19.21 3.57
N TRP A 21 5.33 -19.06 3.88
CA TRP A 21 4.25 -19.72 3.17
C TRP A 21 4.04 -19.20 1.72
N GLU A 22 4.73 -18.09 1.35
CA GLU A 22 4.63 -17.42 0.03
C GLU A 22 5.85 -17.66 -0.89
N GLU A 23 6.57 -18.74 -0.74
CA GLU A 23 7.77 -19.02 -1.56
C GLU A 23 7.52 -19.05 -3.07
N SER A 24 6.30 -19.44 -3.48
CA SER A 24 5.93 -19.44 -4.90
C SER A 24 5.78 -18.04 -5.47
N PHE A 25 5.37 -17.06 -4.66
CA PHE A 25 5.17 -15.68 -5.08
C PHE A 25 6.45 -14.85 -4.99
N PHE A 26 7.25 -15.09 -3.93
CA PHE A 26 8.55 -14.45 -3.74
C PHE A 26 9.65 -15.50 -3.67
N PRO A 27 10.40 -15.71 -4.75
CA PRO A 27 11.47 -16.72 -4.76
C PRO A 27 12.55 -16.44 -3.72
N ALA A 28 13.27 -17.48 -3.29
CA ALA A 28 14.34 -17.41 -2.29
C ALA A 28 15.45 -16.38 -2.60
N THR A 29 15.60 -16.00 -3.85
CA THR A 29 16.51 -14.92 -4.29
C THR A 29 16.02 -13.51 -3.96
N THR A 30 14.80 -13.36 -3.40
CA THR A 30 14.23 -12.06 -3.00
C THR A 30 14.31 -11.90 -1.48
N LYS A 31 15.14 -10.96 -1.00
CA LYS A 31 15.13 -10.56 0.40
C LYS A 31 13.95 -9.64 0.66
N LYS A 32 13.24 -9.87 1.78
CA LYS A 32 12.03 -9.12 2.15
C LYS A 32 12.16 -8.55 3.55
N ILE A 33 11.88 -7.27 3.71
CA ILE A 33 11.78 -6.62 5.02
C ILE A 33 10.36 -6.07 5.16
N PRO A 34 9.47 -6.71 5.91
CA PRO A 34 8.15 -6.17 6.23
C PRO A 34 8.23 -5.16 7.37
N GLY A 35 7.12 -4.46 7.65
CA GLY A 35 6.99 -3.62 8.83
C GLY A 35 7.88 -2.38 8.82
N LEU A 36 7.88 -1.61 7.74
CA LEU A 36 8.82 -0.50 7.56
C LEU A 36 8.62 0.64 8.56
N ALA A 37 7.43 0.79 9.14
CA ALA A 37 7.08 1.91 10.01
C ALA A 37 7.98 2.03 11.25
N THR A 38 8.42 0.92 11.82
CA THR A 38 9.33 0.89 12.98
C THR A 38 10.79 0.62 12.62
N LYS A 39 11.09 0.42 11.33
CA LYS A 39 12.43 0.13 10.83
C LYS A 39 13.09 1.31 10.11
N SER A 40 12.30 2.25 9.58
CA SER A 40 12.83 3.42 8.86
C SER A 40 12.02 4.67 9.14
N ARG A 41 12.58 5.57 9.92
CA ARG A 41 12.01 6.90 10.13
C ARG A 41 11.99 7.69 8.82
N THR A 42 13.00 7.50 7.96
CA THR A 42 13.05 8.12 6.64
C THR A 42 11.87 7.68 5.77
N TRP A 43 11.49 6.40 5.82
CA TRP A 43 10.31 5.93 5.09
C TRP A 43 9.02 6.57 5.63
N VAL A 44 8.88 6.66 6.94
CA VAL A 44 7.70 7.33 7.55
C VAL A 44 7.60 8.78 7.06
N ASP A 45 8.70 9.54 7.15
CA ASP A 45 8.68 10.98 6.87
C ASP A 45 8.63 11.31 5.36
N LYS A 46 9.17 10.44 4.49
CA LYS A 46 9.35 10.74 3.06
C LYS A 46 8.43 9.94 2.13
N VAL A 47 7.91 8.80 2.59
CA VAL A 47 7.01 7.94 1.79
C VAL A 47 5.62 7.92 2.41
N LEU A 48 5.47 7.41 3.64
CA LEU A 48 4.17 7.29 4.30
C LEU A 48 3.45 8.64 4.44
N LEU A 49 4.15 9.67 4.87
CA LEU A 49 3.64 11.03 5.04
C LEU A 49 3.88 11.94 3.82
N ASN A 50 4.21 11.36 2.66
CA ASN A 50 4.38 12.14 1.43
C ASN A 50 3.03 12.70 0.97
N PRO A 51 2.88 14.04 0.84
CA PRO A 51 1.59 14.64 0.50
C PRO A 51 1.09 14.29 -0.89
N VAL A 52 1.98 14.00 -1.85
CA VAL A 52 1.59 13.59 -3.20
C VAL A 52 1.04 12.17 -3.18
N LEU A 53 1.75 11.22 -2.56
CA LEU A 53 1.30 9.83 -2.45
C LEU A 53 0.03 9.72 -1.62
N GLY A 54 -0.04 10.44 -0.49
CA GLY A 54 -1.25 10.53 0.34
C GLY A 54 -2.44 11.13 -0.43
N GLY A 55 -2.20 12.19 -1.22
CA GLY A 55 -3.23 12.81 -2.07
C GLY A 55 -3.77 11.87 -3.15
N ILE A 56 -2.90 11.07 -3.78
CA ILE A 56 -3.32 10.04 -4.76
C ILE A 56 -4.15 8.95 -4.05
N ALA A 57 -3.70 8.48 -2.88
CA ALA A 57 -4.44 7.50 -2.09
C ALA A 57 -5.81 8.03 -1.66
N ASP A 58 -5.87 9.26 -1.16
CA ASP A 58 -7.11 9.94 -0.79
C ASP A 58 -8.07 10.04 -1.98
N PHE A 59 -7.58 10.46 -3.14
CA PHE A 59 -8.37 10.59 -4.36
C PHE A 59 -8.96 9.25 -4.81
N ALA A 60 -8.16 8.20 -4.86
CA ALA A 60 -8.59 6.89 -5.38
C ALA A 60 -9.46 6.10 -4.37
N LEU A 61 -9.18 6.23 -3.07
CA LEU A 61 -9.66 5.27 -2.07
C LEU A 61 -10.59 5.85 -1.00
N THR A 62 -10.72 7.18 -0.88
CA THR A 62 -11.68 7.77 0.07
C THR A 62 -13.10 7.37 -0.28
N ARG A 63 -13.88 6.98 0.73
CA ARG A 63 -15.30 6.64 0.58
C ARG A 63 -16.15 7.57 1.41
N CYS A 64 -17.13 8.18 0.75
CA CYS A 64 -18.14 9.00 1.40
C CYS A 64 -19.50 8.31 1.33
N THR A 65 -20.21 8.26 2.43
CA THR A 65 -21.53 7.63 2.52
C THR A 65 -22.48 8.52 3.31
N LYS A 66 -23.71 8.64 2.80
CA LYS A 66 -24.81 9.29 3.55
C LYS A 66 -25.29 8.33 4.61
N THR A 67 -25.24 8.74 5.86
CA THR A 67 -25.60 7.88 6.99
C THR A 67 -27.11 7.80 7.18
N THR A 68 -27.57 6.65 7.65
CA THR A 68 -28.91 6.42 8.16
C THR A 68 -28.92 6.13 9.67
N ILE A 69 -27.74 6.13 10.27
CA ILE A 69 -27.49 5.80 11.69
C ILE A 69 -26.94 7.06 12.38
N SER A 70 -27.23 7.25 13.64
CA SER A 70 -26.77 8.33 14.54
C SER A 70 -27.19 9.73 14.09
N GLN A 71 -26.77 10.17 12.92
CA GLN A 71 -27.09 11.49 12.34
C GLN A 71 -27.71 11.29 10.94
N PRO A 72 -29.00 10.87 10.84
CA PRO A 72 -29.63 10.57 9.55
C PRO A 72 -29.58 11.74 8.59
N GLY A 73 -29.11 11.49 7.38
CA GLY A 73 -29.00 12.50 6.33
C GLY A 73 -27.65 13.19 6.23
N GLN A 74 -26.80 13.12 7.23
CA GLN A 74 -25.43 13.60 7.19
C GLN A 74 -24.51 12.61 6.46
N TRP A 75 -23.31 13.04 6.16
CA TRP A 75 -22.29 12.26 5.49
C TRP A 75 -21.16 11.85 6.43
N SER A 76 -20.56 10.74 6.16
CA SER A 76 -19.32 10.31 6.79
C SER A 76 -18.27 9.99 5.74
N THR A 77 -17.00 10.18 6.08
CA THR A 77 -15.86 9.97 5.18
C THR A 77 -14.88 8.99 5.79
N CYS A 78 -14.70 7.86 5.11
CA CYS A 78 -13.69 6.86 5.45
C CYS A 78 -12.44 7.12 4.59
N LYS A 79 -11.32 7.43 5.22
CA LYS A 79 -10.01 7.66 4.60
C LYS A 79 -9.27 6.34 4.33
N PRO A 80 -8.34 6.31 3.36
CA PRO A 80 -7.50 5.15 3.14
C PRO A 80 -6.53 4.91 4.30
N GLU A 81 -6.13 3.65 4.43
CA GLU A 81 -5.10 3.19 5.35
C GLU A 81 -4.05 2.37 4.59
N ILE A 82 -2.92 2.13 5.23
CA ILE A 82 -1.91 1.19 4.74
C ILE A 82 -2.51 -0.21 4.58
N ASN A 83 -2.20 -0.85 3.47
CA ASN A 83 -2.47 -2.27 3.24
C ASN A 83 -1.27 -3.13 3.66
N LEU A 84 -0.10 -2.77 3.12
CA LEU A 84 1.18 -3.39 3.42
C LEU A 84 2.32 -2.39 3.22
N CYS A 85 3.47 -2.67 3.82
CA CYS A 85 4.70 -1.97 3.51
C CYS A 85 5.90 -2.89 3.60
N GLY A 86 6.76 -2.87 2.58
CA GLY A 86 7.91 -3.76 2.53
C GLY A 86 9.05 -3.22 1.67
N LEU A 87 10.26 -3.68 2.00
CA LEU A 87 11.39 -3.57 1.12
C LEU A 87 11.61 -4.92 0.44
N LEU A 88 11.77 -4.90 -0.87
CA LEU A 88 12.11 -6.05 -1.69
C LEU A 88 13.48 -5.83 -2.30
N GLU A 89 14.41 -6.75 -2.07
CA GLU A 89 15.72 -6.77 -2.70
C GLU A 89 15.84 -8.03 -3.57
N ILE A 90 15.73 -7.86 -4.88
CA ILE A 90 15.68 -8.93 -5.88
C ILE A 90 17.07 -9.15 -6.45
N HIS A 91 17.65 -10.30 -6.16
CA HIS A 91 18.97 -10.71 -6.59
C HIS A 91 18.97 -11.40 -7.96
N PRO A 92 20.15 -11.53 -8.62
CA PRO A 92 20.29 -12.28 -9.86
C PRO A 92 19.66 -13.67 -9.77
N GLY A 93 18.95 -14.09 -10.82
CA GLY A 93 18.21 -15.35 -10.88
C GLY A 93 16.82 -15.32 -10.29
N GLY A 94 16.38 -14.14 -9.77
CA GLY A 94 15.00 -13.95 -9.32
C GLY A 94 14.01 -14.25 -10.45
N GLN A 95 13.06 -15.16 -10.20
CA GLN A 95 12.06 -15.55 -11.17
C GLN A 95 10.97 -14.48 -11.30
N ARG A 96 10.33 -14.47 -12.46
CA ARG A 96 9.18 -13.64 -12.73
C ARG A 96 7.98 -14.08 -11.88
N GLN A 97 7.22 -13.12 -11.37
CA GLN A 97 5.93 -13.39 -10.74
C GLN A 97 4.86 -13.72 -11.80
N ASP A 98 3.83 -14.41 -11.39
CA ASP A 98 2.63 -14.53 -12.20
C ASP A 98 1.91 -13.19 -12.30
N LEU A 99 1.29 -12.91 -13.47
CA LEU A 99 0.48 -11.72 -13.68
C LEU A 99 -0.72 -11.77 -12.75
N HIS A 100 -0.84 -10.74 -11.91
CA HIS A 100 -1.85 -10.66 -10.87
C HIS A 100 -2.41 -9.24 -10.73
N ARG A 101 -3.48 -9.13 -9.98
CA ARG A 101 -4.12 -7.90 -9.52
C ARG A 101 -4.15 -7.93 -8.00
N ASP A 102 -3.71 -6.85 -7.35
CA ASP A 102 -3.69 -6.78 -5.89
C ASP A 102 -5.09 -6.74 -5.26
N ASP A 103 -6.09 -6.22 -6.00
CA ASP A 103 -7.47 -6.14 -5.52
C ASP A 103 -8.17 -7.50 -5.43
N ALA A 104 -7.60 -8.55 -6.05
CA ALA A 104 -8.10 -9.93 -5.93
C ALA A 104 -8.17 -10.41 -4.47
N LEU A 105 -7.31 -9.87 -3.60
CA LEU A 105 -7.30 -10.17 -2.16
C LEU A 105 -8.61 -9.79 -1.46
N PHE A 106 -9.36 -8.84 -2.00
CA PHE A 106 -10.59 -8.36 -1.37
C PHE A 106 -11.85 -9.11 -1.82
N HIS A 107 -11.71 -10.12 -2.68
CA HIS A 107 -12.82 -10.94 -3.19
C HIS A 107 -13.97 -10.13 -3.81
N GLN A 108 -13.67 -8.97 -4.35
CA GLN A 108 -14.65 -8.10 -5.01
C GLN A 108 -14.65 -8.39 -6.51
N LYS A 109 -15.84 -8.63 -7.06
CA LYS A 109 -16.01 -8.68 -8.51
C LYS A 109 -16.06 -7.26 -9.06
N VAL A 110 -15.24 -7.02 -10.07
CA VAL A 110 -15.14 -5.71 -10.73
C VAL A 110 -15.62 -5.86 -12.18
N ALA A 111 -16.69 -5.17 -12.53
CA ALA A 111 -17.18 -5.13 -13.91
C ALA A 111 -16.24 -4.33 -14.81
N GLY A 112 -16.15 -4.66 -16.08
CA GLY A 112 -15.48 -3.84 -17.08
C GLY A 112 -16.16 -2.47 -17.21
N THR A 113 -15.39 -1.43 -17.56
CA THR A 113 -15.86 -0.06 -17.77
C THR A 113 -15.05 0.62 -18.87
N GLU A 114 -15.65 1.58 -19.55
CA GLU A 114 -14.94 2.42 -20.51
C GLU A 114 -14.28 3.63 -19.83
N GLU A 115 -14.82 4.04 -18.66
CA GLU A 115 -14.31 5.18 -17.91
C GLU A 115 -13.93 4.76 -16.48
N TRP A 116 -12.77 5.21 -16.02
CA TRP A 116 -12.33 5.00 -14.66
C TRP A 116 -13.03 5.96 -13.69
N THR A 117 -13.35 5.45 -12.51
CA THR A 117 -13.82 6.25 -11.39
C THR A 117 -13.11 5.85 -10.10
N PRO A 118 -12.86 6.77 -9.15
CA PRO A 118 -12.19 6.47 -7.88
C PRO A 118 -12.85 5.32 -7.11
N ARG A 119 -14.19 5.26 -7.14
CA ARG A 119 -14.96 4.22 -6.42
C ARG A 119 -14.68 2.79 -6.89
N ARG A 120 -14.08 2.63 -8.05
CA ARG A 120 -13.71 1.33 -8.60
C ARG A 120 -12.57 0.68 -7.82
N GLU A 121 -11.62 1.47 -7.33
CA GLU A 121 -10.42 0.93 -6.71
C GLU A 121 -10.63 0.55 -5.25
N HIS A 122 -10.06 -0.59 -4.83
CA HIS A 122 -10.02 -1.05 -3.45
C HIS A 122 -8.65 -0.84 -2.81
N SER A 123 -7.63 -0.79 -3.63
CA SER A 123 -6.24 -0.54 -3.25
C SER A 123 -5.47 0.18 -4.34
N ILE A 124 -4.36 0.76 -3.95
CA ILE A 124 -3.28 1.20 -4.83
C ILE A 124 -1.96 0.72 -4.22
N VAL A 125 -0.97 0.47 -5.05
CA VAL A 125 0.39 0.20 -4.61
C VAL A 125 1.35 1.22 -5.20
N THR A 126 2.27 1.71 -4.38
CA THR A 126 3.38 2.56 -4.80
C THR A 126 4.66 1.76 -4.76
N LEU A 127 5.43 1.81 -5.84
CA LEU A 127 6.70 1.14 -5.98
C LEU A 127 7.79 2.20 -6.16
N LEU A 128 8.53 2.47 -5.09
CA LEU A 128 9.63 3.43 -5.07
C LEU A 128 10.94 2.68 -5.36
N ALA A 129 11.64 3.07 -6.42
CA ALA A 129 12.95 2.52 -6.74
C ALA A 129 14.02 3.06 -5.77
N LEU A 130 14.72 2.19 -5.08
CA LEU A 130 15.88 2.53 -4.24
C LEU A 130 17.22 2.21 -4.94
N SER A 131 17.16 1.49 -6.04
CA SER A 131 18.26 1.27 -7.00
C SER A 131 17.72 1.45 -8.41
N LYS A 132 18.62 1.48 -9.40
CA LYS A 132 18.21 1.51 -10.81
C LYS A 132 17.42 0.26 -11.16
N VAL A 133 16.28 0.44 -11.84
CA VAL A 133 15.38 -0.61 -12.32
C VAL A 133 15.45 -0.65 -13.84
N THR A 134 15.70 -1.83 -14.39
CA THR A 134 15.80 -2.06 -15.84
C THR A 134 15.04 -3.31 -16.25
N ALA A 135 14.76 -3.48 -17.53
CA ALA A 135 14.16 -4.71 -18.03
C ALA A 135 15.01 -5.95 -17.69
N VAL A 136 16.34 -5.80 -17.68
CA VAL A 136 17.27 -6.93 -17.44
C VAL A 136 17.33 -7.33 -15.97
N ASN A 137 17.23 -6.37 -15.03
CA ASN A 137 17.23 -6.69 -13.59
C ASN A 137 15.85 -6.93 -13.00
N GLY A 138 14.86 -7.16 -13.87
CA GLY A 138 13.52 -7.58 -13.48
C GLY A 138 12.55 -6.43 -13.20
N GLY A 139 12.60 -5.37 -14.02
CA GLY A 139 11.65 -4.26 -13.95
C GLY A 139 10.20 -4.74 -13.88
N THR A 140 9.36 -3.97 -13.21
CA THR A 140 7.94 -4.31 -13.05
C THR A 140 7.24 -4.32 -14.41
N LEU A 141 6.54 -5.41 -14.68
CA LEU A 141 5.69 -5.61 -15.86
C LEU A 141 4.29 -5.07 -15.54
N VAL A 142 3.71 -4.30 -16.44
CA VAL A 142 2.37 -3.72 -16.26
C VAL A 142 1.61 -3.86 -17.57
N ILE A 143 0.35 -4.29 -17.52
CA ILE A 143 -0.56 -4.26 -18.69
C ILE A 143 -1.33 -2.94 -18.64
N PRO A 144 -1.06 -2.00 -19.54
CA PRO A 144 -1.75 -0.71 -19.60
C PRO A 144 -3.27 -0.91 -19.74
N GLU A 145 -4.04 -0.02 -19.12
CA GLU A 145 -5.50 0.01 -19.17
C GLU A 145 -6.22 -1.25 -18.65
N SER A 146 -5.47 -2.23 -18.14
CA SER A 146 -6.09 -3.46 -17.60
C SER A 146 -6.98 -3.20 -16.39
N HIS A 147 -6.79 -2.10 -15.68
CA HIS A 147 -7.65 -1.64 -14.60
C HIS A 147 -9.09 -1.30 -15.05
N LEU A 148 -9.31 -1.07 -16.35
CA LEU A 148 -10.63 -0.85 -16.92
C LEU A 148 -11.37 -2.16 -17.24
N LYS A 149 -10.64 -3.27 -17.33
CA LYS A 149 -11.20 -4.58 -17.66
C LYS A 149 -11.86 -5.19 -16.41
N GLY A 150 -12.91 -5.96 -16.65
CA GLY A 150 -13.58 -6.74 -15.59
C GLY A 150 -12.88 -8.05 -15.29
N ASP A 151 -13.46 -8.80 -14.37
CA ASP A 151 -12.96 -10.14 -13.99
C ASP A 151 -13.35 -11.23 -15.01
N ASP A 152 -14.32 -10.95 -15.89
CA ASP A 152 -14.82 -11.88 -16.90
C ASP A 152 -14.04 -11.80 -18.23
N ILE A 153 -12.74 -11.60 -18.16
CA ILE A 153 -11.82 -11.55 -19.31
C ILE A 153 -10.94 -12.80 -19.37
N PRO A 154 -10.40 -13.15 -20.55
CA PRO A 154 -9.37 -14.18 -20.63
C PRO A 154 -8.18 -13.87 -19.70
N PRO A 155 -7.45 -14.89 -19.21
CA PRO A 155 -6.25 -14.67 -18.41
C PRO A 155 -5.27 -13.71 -19.12
N PRO A 156 -4.61 -12.81 -18.38
CA PRO A 156 -3.66 -11.87 -18.95
C PRO A 156 -2.45 -12.61 -19.54
N VAL A 157 -1.86 -12.06 -20.59
CA VAL A 157 -0.65 -12.60 -21.23
C VAL A 157 0.51 -11.61 -21.13
N TYR A 158 1.74 -12.14 -21.03
CA TYR A 158 2.92 -11.31 -20.82
C TYR A 158 3.30 -10.46 -22.05
N GLU A 159 2.84 -10.85 -23.23
CA GLU A 159 3.02 -10.14 -24.48
C GLU A 159 2.37 -8.75 -24.48
N ASP A 160 1.33 -8.56 -23.65
CA ASP A 160 0.64 -7.27 -23.47
C ASP A 160 1.35 -6.35 -22.47
N CYS A 161 2.41 -6.82 -21.81
CA CYS A 161 3.10 -6.06 -20.78
C CYS A 161 4.08 -5.04 -21.32
N LEU A 162 4.10 -3.89 -20.67
CA LEU A 162 5.24 -2.97 -20.72
C LEU A 162 6.13 -3.16 -19.50
N THR A 163 7.45 -3.10 -19.68
CA THR A 163 8.39 -3.07 -18.55
C THR A 163 8.62 -1.64 -18.10
N VAL A 164 8.43 -1.39 -16.80
CA VAL A 164 8.71 -0.08 -16.21
C VAL A 164 10.16 -0.02 -15.78
N GLU A 165 10.94 0.89 -16.40
CA GLU A 165 12.30 1.19 -15.99
C GLU A 165 12.33 2.48 -15.17
N MET A 166 13.19 2.53 -14.14
CA MET A 166 13.23 3.65 -13.19
C MET A 166 14.67 3.93 -12.75
N GLU A 167 14.99 5.20 -12.53
CA GLU A 167 16.17 5.58 -11.75
C GLU A 167 15.87 5.52 -10.25
N ALA A 168 16.91 5.46 -9.43
CA ALA A 168 16.73 5.51 -7.97
C ALA A 168 16.06 6.83 -7.56
N GLY A 169 14.95 6.74 -6.84
CA GLY A 169 14.12 7.87 -6.44
C GLY A 169 12.83 8.02 -7.24
N ASP A 170 12.72 7.38 -8.40
CA ASP A 170 11.46 7.33 -9.16
C ASP A 170 10.43 6.44 -8.45
N CYS A 171 9.17 6.80 -8.60
CA CYS A 171 8.06 6.06 -8.01
C CYS A 171 6.93 5.89 -9.02
N ILE A 172 6.44 4.67 -9.17
CA ILE A 172 5.18 4.42 -9.89
C ILE A 172 4.05 4.15 -8.91
N VAL A 173 2.84 4.52 -9.32
CA VAL A 173 1.60 4.18 -8.61
C VAL A 173 0.77 3.29 -9.52
N ILE A 174 0.34 2.15 -9.00
CA ILE A 174 -0.43 1.15 -9.74
C ILE A 174 -1.77 0.98 -9.00
N PHE A 175 -2.88 1.01 -9.72
CA PHE A 175 -4.18 0.65 -9.16
C PHE A 175 -4.21 -0.85 -8.83
N GLY A 176 -4.84 -1.22 -7.73
CA GLY A 176 -4.98 -2.64 -7.35
C GLY A 176 -5.65 -3.49 -8.42
N SER A 177 -6.49 -2.88 -9.26
CA SER A 177 -7.17 -3.52 -10.38
C SER A 177 -6.30 -3.67 -11.65
N THR A 178 -5.05 -3.18 -11.66
CA THR A 178 -4.14 -3.28 -12.81
C THR A 178 -3.36 -4.58 -12.78
N TYR A 179 -3.36 -5.34 -13.88
CA TYR A 179 -2.50 -6.51 -14.02
C TYR A 179 -1.03 -6.12 -14.09
N HIS A 180 -0.24 -6.69 -13.20
CA HIS A 180 1.19 -6.46 -13.12
C HIS A 180 1.94 -7.68 -12.58
N ALA A 181 3.28 -7.63 -12.64
CA ALA A 181 4.17 -8.66 -12.09
C ALA A 181 5.58 -8.11 -11.91
N GLY A 182 6.35 -8.66 -10.99
CA GLY A 182 7.80 -8.50 -10.98
C GLY A 182 8.44 -9.27 -12.15
N GLY A 183 9.34 -8.64 -12.90
CA GLY A 183 10.06 -9.28 -14.00
C GLY A 183 11.19 -10.19 -13.51
N THR A 184 11.70 -11.04 -14.39
CA THR A 184 12.85 -11.91 -14.12
C THR A 184 14.14 -11.08 -14.01
N ASN A 185 14.92 -11.28 -12.95
CA ASN A 185 16.26 -10.72 -12.86
C ASN A 185 17.27 -11.63 -13.60
N GLN A 186 17.64 -11.25 -14.82
CA GLN A 186 18.52 -11.99 -15.71
C GLN A 186 20.00 -11.60 -15.57
N THR A 187 20.32 -10.67 -14.67
CA THR A 187 21.69 -10.22 -14.44
C THR A 187 22.53 -11.31 -13.75
N LYS A 188 23.84 -11.14 -13.77
CA LYS A 188 24.77 -12.00 -13.05
C LYS A 188 25.29 -11.31 -11.79
N VAL A 189 25.67 -12.11 -10.83
CA VAL A 189 26.31 -11.61 -9.60
C VAL A 189 27.54 -10.79 -9.95
N GLY A 190 27.62 -9.58 -9.38
CA GLY A 190 28.74 -8.65 -9.61
C GLY A 190 28.59 -7.72 -10.82
N GLU A 191 27.55 -7.89 -11.65
CA GLU A 191 27.26 -6.93 -12.71
C GLU A 191 26.72 -5.60 -12.11
N PRO A 192 26.96 -4.44 -12.73
CA PRO A 192 26.35 -3.19 -12.34
C PRO A 192 24.82 -3.30 -12.31
N ASN A 193 24.20 -2.78 -11.25
CA ASN A 193 22.75 -2.82 -11.04
C ASN A 193 22.15 -4.24 -11.05
N SER A 194 22.93 -5.25 -10.71
CA SER A 194 22.45 -6.64 -10.65
C SER A 194 21.43 -6.90 -9.55
N VAL A 195 21.45 -6.11 -8.49
CA VAL A 195 20.47 -6.17 -7.41
C VAL A 195 19.47 -5.03 -7.55
N ARG A 196 18.19 -5.37 -7.63
CA ARG A 196 17.09 -4.41 -7.68
C ARG A 196 16.45 -4.26 -6.32
N THR A 197 16.46 -3.05 -5.77
CA THR A 197 15.85 -2.74 -4.47
C THR A 197 14.66 -1.82 -4.66
N MET A 198 13.50 -2.26 -4.17
CA MET A 198 12.22 -1.57 -4.27
C MET A 198 11.60 -1.41 -2.89
N CYS A 199 11.05 -0.23 -2.62
CA CYS A 199 10.18 -0.02 -1.47
C CYS A 199 8.73 -0.08 -1.95
N VAL A 200 7.98 -1.05 -1.44
CA VAL A 200 6.56 -1.26 -1.76
C VAL A 200 5.73 -0.64 -0.64
N THR A 201 4.72 0.15 -1.00
CA THR A 201 3.79 0.73 -0.04
C THR A 201 2.38 0.66 -0.63
N GLY A 202 1.55 -0.22 -0.10
CA GLY A 202 0.17 -0.40 -0.51
C GLY A 202 -0.78 0.37 0.39
N TYR A 203 -1.78 1.00 -0.21
CA TYR A 203 -2.92 1.62 0.48
C TYR A 203 -4.21 0.89 0.10
N LYS A 204 -5.16 0.85 1.01
CA LYS A 204 -6.48 0.26 0.81
C LYS A 204 -7.58 1.19 1.31
N VAL A 205 -8.81 0.93 0.88
CA VAL A 205 -10.00 1.54 1.50
C VAL A 205 -10.02 1.23 2.99
N GLY A 206 -10.20 2.21 3.85
CA GLY A 206 -9.98 2.12 5.30
C GLY A 206 -10.75 1.01 6.02
N TYR A 207 -11.96 0.65 5.54
CA TYR A 207 -12.76 -0.40 6.18
C TYR A 207 -12.41 -1.83 5.74
N LEU A 208 -11.45 -2.02 4.83
CA LEU A 208 -10.98 -3.36 4.43
C LEU A 208 -9.88 -3.84 5.38
N LYS A 209 -9.73 -5.16 5.47
CA LYS A 209 -8.65 -5.75 6.26
C LYS A 209 -7.30 -5.48 5.59
N GLN A 210 -6.28 -5.17 6.40
CA GLN A 210 -4.91 -5.02 5.95
C GLN A 210 -4.32 -6.39 5.56
N GLU A 211 -3.55 -6.43 4.50
CA GLU A 211 -2.76 -7.60 4.08
C GLU A 211 -1.65 -7.88 5.08
N GLU A 212 -0.86 -6.87 5.43
CA GLU A 212 0.10 -6.92 6.52
C GLU A 212 -0.56 -6.43 7.81
N ASN A 213 -0.66 -7.29 8.82
CA ASN A 213 -1.26 -6.94 10.10
C ASN A 213 -0.38 -5.97 10.89
N GLN A 214 -0.61 -4.67 10.71
CA GLN A 214 0.18 -3.61 11.34
C GLN A 214 0.14 -3.66 12.88
N TYR A 215 -0.94 -4.14 13.47
CA TYR A 215 -1.10 -4.18 14.93
C TYR A 215 -0.22 -5.25 15.59
N LEU A 216 -0.04 -6.40 14.93
CA LEU A 216 0.81 -7.49 15.41
C LEU A 216 2.26 -7.35 14.93
N GLN A 217 2.48 -6.68 13.80
CA GLN A 217 3.80 -6.47 13.19
C GLN A 217 4.69 -5.57 14.04
N HIS A 218 4.08 -4.60 14.75
CA HIS A 218 4.81 -3.54 15.43
C HIS A 218 4.68 -3.61 16.94
N ASN A 219 5.75 -3.23 17.64
CA ASN A 219 5.66 -2.93 19.07
C ASN A 219 4.91 -1.60 19.24
N ILE A 220 3.86 -1.60 20.06
CA ILE A 220 3.01 -0.43 20.31
C ILE A 220 3.81 0.77 20.86
N GLU A 221 4.85 0.53 21.65
CA GLU A 221 5.69 1.60 22.21
C GLU A 221 6.52 2.29 21.12
N GLU A 222 6.86 1.61 20.03
CA GLU A 222 7.50 2.23 18.86
C GLU A 222 6.48 3.03 18.04
N ILE A 223 5.26 2.54 17.91
CA ILE A 223 4.17 3.27 17.24
C ILE A 223 3.86 4.59 17.95
N LYS A 224 3.82 4.61 19.28
CA LYS A 224 3.60 5.83 20.07
C LYS A 224 4.61 6.95 19.78
N LYS A 225 5.82 6.60 19.30
CA LYS A 225 6.86 7.57 18.94
C LYS A 225 6.68 8.20 17.55
N LEU A 226 5.80 7.63 16.73
CA LEU A 226 5.52 8.14 15.39
C LEU A 226 4.61 9.36 15.44
N PRO A 227 4.62 10.23 14.42
CA PRO A 227 3.63 11.29 14.28
C PRO A 227 2.21 10.73 14.26
N ILE A 228 1.25 11.46 14.84
CA ILE A 228 -0.17 11.06 14.86
C ILE A 228 -0.69 10.72 13.45
N ALA A 229 -0.31 11.52 12.44
CA ALA A 229 -0.71 11.26 11.06
C ALA A 229 -0.23 9.90 10.56
N ALA A 230 0.99 9.48 10.92
CA ALA A 230 1.49 8.14 10.58
C ALA A 230 0.73 7.04 11.33
N GLN A 231 0.46 7.24 12.62
CA GLN A 231 -0.32 6.30 13.41
C GLN A 231 -1.71 6.06 12.80
N LYS A 232 -2.37 7.12 12.37
CA LYS A 232 -3.68 7.05 11.71
C LYS A 232 -3.61 6.26 10.40
N ILE A 233 -2.70 6.59 9.51
CA ILE A 233 -2.53 5.90 8.22
C ILE A 233 -2.18 4.42 8.42
N LEU A 234 -1.46 4.07 9.48
CA LEU A 234 -1.12 2.69 9.82
C LEU A 234 -2.32 1.90 10.40
N GLY A 235 -3.45 2.56 10.68
CA GLY A 235 -4.68 1.94 11.13
C GLY A 235 -5.02 2.17 12.60
N TRP A 236 -4.21 2.93 13.37
CA TRP A 236 -4.58 3.37 14.72
C TRP A 236 -5.54 4.57 14.65
N ASP A 237 -6.56 4.45 13.82
CA ASP A 237 -7.65 5.42 13.64
C ASP A 237 -8.99 4.66 13.55
N LEU A 238 -10.08 5.38 13.44
CA LEU A 238 -11.36 4.79 13.05
C LEU A 238 -11.48 4.76 11.53
N ALA A 239 -11.86 3.63 10.96
CA ALA A 239 -12.48 3.63 9.65
C ALA A 239 -13.91 4.14 9.84
N ILE A 240 -14.06 5.46 9.70
CA ILE A 240 -15.27 6.19 10.04
C ILE A 240 -16.50 5.60 9.32
N PRO A 241 -17.67 5.45 10.01
CA PRO A 241 -17.92 6.07 11.32
C PRO A 241 -17.49 5.26 12.55
N TYR A 242 -17.43 3.93 12.52
CA TYR A 242 -17.33 3.18 13.78
C TYR A 242 -16.43 1.95 13.74
N MET A 243 -15.69 1.68 12.67
CA MET A 243 -14.87 0.48 12.60
C MET A 243 -13.49 0.71 13.21
N GLY A 244 -12.99 -0.25 14.00
CA GLY A 244 -11.64 -0.21 14.58
C GLY A 244 -11.56 0.31 16.01
N TYR A 245 -12.70 0.58 16.69
CA TYR A 245 -12.70 1.04 18.09
C TYR A 245 -12.07 0.00 19.04
N VAL A 246 -11.52 0.50 20.13
CA VAL A 246 -10.97 -0.31 21.22
C VAL A 246 -11.72 0.04 22.51
N ASN A 247 -12.40 -0.93 23.13
CA ASN A 247 -13.23 -0.71 24.36
C ASN A 247 -14.25 0.44 24.19
N TRP A 248 -14.88 0.55 23.02
CA TRP A 248 -15.80 1.63 22.65
C TRP A 248 -15.16 3.03 22.59
N LEU A 249 -13.84 3.08 22.49
CA LEU A 249 -13.08 4.31 22.43
C LEU A 249 -12.28 4.39 21.14
N HIS A 250 -11.92 5.61 20.75
CA HIS A 250 -11.06 5.86 19.61
C HIS A 250 -9.66 5.23 19.82
N PRO A 251 -9.09 4.53 18.83
CA PRO A 251 -7.81 3.82 18.98
C PRO A 251 -6.64 4.69 19.47
N LEU A 252 -6.59 5.96 19.08
CA LEU A 252 -5.54 6.89 19.53
C LEU A 252 -5.51 7.07 21.06
N LEU A 253 -6.62 6.89 21.75
CA LEU A 253 -6.63 6.94 23.21
C LEU A 253 -5.85 5.79 23.85
N THR A 254 -5.79 4.64 23.19
CA THR A 254 -4.96 3.50 23.66
C THR A 254 -3.47 3.76 23.45
N LEU A 255 -3.11 4.68 22.54
CA LEU A 255 -1.75 5.15 22.35
C LEU A 255 -1.36 6.27 23.35
N GLY A 256 -2.31 6.73 24.19
CA GLY A 256 -2.06 7.73 25.21
C GLY A 256 -2.25 9.18 24.76
N HIS A 257 -2.96 9.41 23.64
CA HIS A 257 -3.29 10.77 23.21
C HIS A 257 -4.36 11.41 24.10
N ASP A 258 -4.33 12.75 24.21
CA ASP A 258 -5.34 13.54 24.93
C ASP A 258 -6.71 13.37 24.24
N PRO A 259 -7.77 13.05 24.98
CA PRO A 259 -9.12 12.99 24.44
C PRO A 259 -9.57 14.24 23.66
N LYS A 260 -9.08 15.41 24.05
CA LYS A 260 -9.39 16.69 23.36
C LYS A 260 -8.81 16.77 21.94
N GLY A 261 -7.78 15.99 21.64
CA GLY A 261 -7.11 15.93 20.32
C GLY A 261 -7.63 14.80 19.44
N VAL A 262 -8.63 14.06 19.88
CA VAL A 262 -9.21 12.92 19.16
C VAL A 262 -10.62 13.29 18.71
N PRO A 263 -11.03 12.99 17.45
CA PRO A 263 -12.39 13.24 16.98
C PRO A 263 -13.45 12.64 17.92
N GLN A 264 -14.49 13.42 18.21
CA GLN A 264 -15.65 12.97 18.96
C GLN A 264 -16.75 12.53 18.00
N ASP A 265 -17.81 11.90 18.51
CA ASP A 265 -18.91 11.38 17.70
C ASP A 265 -19.53 12.42 16.76
N ASP A 266 -19.66 13.67 17.21
CA ASP A 266 -20.19 14.76 16.40
C ASP A 266 -19.26 15.17 15.24
N ASP A 267 -17.95 14.90 15.34
CA ASP A 267 -16.96 15.20 14.30
C ASP A 267 -16.96 14.15 13.18
N LEU A 268 -17.62 13.02 13.37
CA LEU A 268 -17.62 11.91 12.41
C LEU A 268 -18.62 12.14 11.26
N PHE A 269 -19.54 13.08 11.44
CA PHE A 269 -20.63 13.37 10.49
C PHE A 269 -20.68 14.85 10.13
N TYR A 270 -21.07 15.14 8.89
CA TYR A 270 -21.11 16.50 8.37
C TYR A 270 -22.22 16.70 7.32
N ASP A 271 -22.61 17.95 7.12
CA ASP A 271 -23.51 18.35 6.04
C ASP A 271 -22.73 18.63 4.77
N ARG A 272 -23.00 17.91 3.68
CA ARG A 272 -22.30 18.00 2.41
C ARG A 272 -22.31 19.41 1.78
N GLN A 273 -23.20 20.30 2.19
CA GLN A 273 -23.25 21.68 1.69
C GLN A 273 -22.06 22.54 2.16
N GLN A 274 -21.37 22.12 3.23
CA GLN A 274 -20.22 22.83 3.78
C GLN A 274 -18.89 22.40 3.15
N ASP A 275 -18.81 21.17 2.59
CA ASP A 275 -17.58 20.60 2.04
C ASP A 275 -17.65 20.42 0.50
N SER A 276 -17.92 21.50 -0.21
CA SER A 276 -17.94 21.50 -1.69
C SER A 276 -16.57 21.25 -2.36
N VAL A 277 -15.52 20.93 -1.59
CA VAL A 277 -14.14 20.78 -2.10
C VAL A 277 -13.75 19.32 -2.36
N VAL A 278 -14.49 18.32 -1.87
CA VAL A 278 -13.99 16.91 -1.89
C VAL A 278 -14.60 16.04 -3.01
N VAL A 279 -15.64 16.47 -3.69
CA VAL A 279 -16.19 15.64 -4.79
C VAL A 279 -16.71 16.53 -5.94
N ALA A 280 -15.81 17.17 -6.61
CA ALA A 280 -16.02 17.57 -7.99
C ALA A 280 -15.05 16.72 -8.83
N ILE A 281 -15.31 15.44 -8.94
CA ILE A 281 -14.91 14.58 -10.07
C ILE A 281 -15.98 13.47 -10.20
#